data_35b6a9c806738d06f45c46fff0e127b1
#
_entry.id   35b6a9c806738d06f45c46fff0e127b1
#
_cell.length_a   1.000
_cell.length_b   1.000
_cell.length_c   1.000
_cell.angle_alpha   90.00
_cell.angle_beta   90.00
_cell.angle_gamma   90.00
#
_symmetry.space_group_name_H-M   'P 1'
#
loop_
_entity.id
_entity.type
_entity.pdbx_description
1 polymer ?
#
loop_
_entity_poly.entity_id
_entity_poly.type
_entity_poly.pdbx_seq_one_letter_code
_entity_poly.pdbx_strand_id
1 'polypeptide(L)'
;DACLVGSEMCIRDSYNTVTPNVILRNILENPGWYTSYTPYQPEVAQGRLEMLINFQQMIMDLTGMDIANASLLDEGTAAAEAVGLCQRLDKNNSKKIFVSSSCNPQTIDIIKTRVEPFNIELIIGDEEKILKGIKDKIICGVLAYPGTLGEIKDPSESISLIHKKEGKVIVVSDLLSLTRLKTPAELGADIAVGSAQRFGIPMGYGGPHAAFFATKEEFK
;
A
#
# COMPACT_ATOMS: atom_id res chain seq x y z
N ASP A 1 -13.34 -3.33 -26.78
CA ASP A 1 -13.78 -2.22 -25.87
C ASP A 1 -13.83 -2.68 -24.40
N ALA A 2 -14.11 -3.95 -24.12
CA ALA A 2 -13.98 -4.50 -22.77
C ALA A 2 -12.52 -4.45 -22.24
N CYS A 3 -11.56 -4.50 -23.15
CA CYS A 3 -10.14 -4.30 -22.85
C CYS A 3 -9.81 -2.86 -22.39
N LEU A 4 -10.59 -1.84 -22.80
CA LEU A 4 -10.32 -0.46 -22.44
C LEU A 4 -10.70 -0.15 -21.00
N VAL A 5 -11.80 -0.68 -20.50
CA VAL A 5 -12.18 -0.52 -19.07
C VAL A 5 -11.18 -1.26 -18.19
N GLY A 6 -10.78 -2.47 -18.58
CA GLY A 6 -9.74 -3.22 -17.88
C GLY A 6 -8.38 -2.52 -17.95
N SER A 7 -7.99 -1.93 -19.10
CA SER A 7 -6.72 -1.22 -19.23
C SER A 7 -6.70 0.11 -18.51
N GLU A 8 -7.80 0.85 -18.42
CA GLU A 8 -7.87 2.07 -17.59
C GLU A 8 -7.76 1.76 -16.10
N MET A 9 -8.38 0.70 -15.64
CA MET A 9 -8.21 0.24 -14.25
C MET A 9 -6.78 -0.25 -14.00
N CYS A 10 -6.18 -0.94 -14.97
CA CYS A 10 -4.78 -1.39 -14.88
C CYS A 10 -3.78 -0.23 -14.83
N ILE A 11 -4.09 0.88 -15.50
CA ILE A 11 -3.23 2.06 -15.53
C ILE A 11 -3.27 2.81 -14.18
N ARG A 12 -4.34 2.65 -13.42
CA ARG A 12 -4.59 3.49 -12.23
C ARG A 12 -4.14 2.86 -10.92
N ASP A 13 -4.50 1.61 -10.65
CA ASP A 13 -4.22 0.93 -9.38
C ASP A 13 -4.07 -0.58 -9.50
N SER A 14 -4.17 -1.10 -10.73
CA SER A 14 -4.10 -2.54 -10.99
C SER A 14 -2.79 -2.90 -11.67
N TYR A 15 -2.20 -4.00 -11.24
CA TYR A 15 -0.98 -4.53 -11.80
C TYR A 15 -1.28 -5.70 -12.74
N ASN A 16 -0.57 -5.77 -13.86
CA ASN A 16 -0.64 -6.93 -14.72
C ASN A 16 -0.15 -8.17 -13.96
N THR A 17 -0.95 -9.22 -13.96
CA THR A 17 -0.68 -10.44 -13.19
C THR A 17 -0.64 -11.66 -14.10
N VAL A 18 0.13 -12.66 -13.68
CA VAL A 18 0.10 -14.00 -14.26
C VAL A 18 -0.47 -14.95 -13.22
N THR A 19 -1.64 -15.51 -13.50
CA THR A 19 -2.25 -16.53 -12.64
C THR A 19 -1.84 -17.92 -13.12
N PRO A 20 -1.02 -18.68 -12.37
CA PRO A 20 -0.71 -20.06 -12.74
C PRO A 20 -1.96 -20.91 -12.84
N ASN A 21 -2.04 -21.79 -13.86
CA ASN A 21 -3.22 -22.62 -14.08
C ASN A 21 -3.57 -23.50 -12.87
N VAL A 22 -2.59 -23.92 -12.10
CA VAL A 22 -2.83 -24.69 -10.87
C VAL A 22 -3.55 -23.86 -9.79
N ILE A 23 -3.19 -22.59 -9.65
CA ILE A 23 -3.86 -21.66 -8.73
C ILE A 23 -5.29 -21.37 -9.23
N LEU A 24 -5.44 -21.07 -10.52
CA LEU A 24 -6.76 -20.84 -11.12
C LEU A 24 -7.70 -22.00 -10.81
N ARG A 25 -7.32 -23.22 -11.18
CA ARG A 25 -8.17 -24.41 -11.04
C ARG A 25 -8.38 -24.84 -9.59
N ASN A 26 -7.32 -24.85 -8.77
CA ASN A 26 -7.37 -25.46 -7.45
C ASN A 26 -7.78 -24.47 -6.34
N ILE A 27 -7.65 -23.19 -6.57
CA ILE A 27 -7.96 -22.15 -5.58
C ILE A 27 -9.11 -21.26 -6.06
N LEU A 28 -8.94 -20.54 -7.18
CA LEU A 28 -9.92 -19.54 -7.63
C LEU A 28 -11.24 -20.16 -8.11
N GLU A 29 -11.19 -21.34 -8.75
CA GLU A 29 -12.39 -22.08 -9.20
C GLU A 29 -12.92 -23.08 -8.17
N ASN A 30 -12.23 -23.24 -7.05
CA ASN A 30 -12.62 -24.20 -6.02
C ASN A 30 -13.69 -23.61 -5.08
N PRO A 31 -14.93 -24.14 -5.08
CA PRO A 31 -16.01 -23.63 -4.25
C PRO A 31 -15.71 -23.70 -2.74
N GLY A 32 -14.84 -24.60 -2.29
CA GLY A 32 -14.39 -24.65 -0.90
C GLY A 32 -13.63 -23.41 -0.46
N TRP A 33 -13.02 -22.66 -1.41
CA TRP A 33 -12.32 -21.42 -1.14
C TRP A 33 -13.20 -20.19 -1.34
N TYR A 34 -13.84 -20.03 -2.50
CA TYR A 34 -14.57 -18.78 -2.80
C TYR A 34 -15.93 -18.67 -2.08
N THR A 35 -16.52 -19.78 -1.60
CA THR A 35 -17.76 -19.76 -0.81
C THR A 35 -17.51 -19.60 0.69
N SER A 36 -16.27 -19.58 1.11
CA SER A 36 -15.91 -19.53 2.51
C SER A 36 -16.22 -18.19 3.14
N TYR A 37 -16.75 -18.23 4.35
CA TYR A 37 -17.03 -17.06 5.16
C TYR A 37 -15.80 -16.62 5.97
N THR A 38 -15.86 -15.40 6.55
CA THR A 38 -14.84 -14.92 7.46
C THR A 38 -14.61 -15.91 8.59
N PRO A 39 -13.37 -16.22 8.97
CA PRO A 39 -13.07 -17.27 9.97
C PRO A 39 -13.28 -16.76 11.40
N TYR A 40 -14.52 -16.44 11.77
CA TYR A 40 -14.86 -16.02 13.12
C TYR A 40 -14.70 -17.14 14.16
N GLN A 41 -14.76 -18.39 13.74
CA GLN A 41 -14.55 -19.56 14.60
C GLN A 41 -13.21 -20.19 14.26
N PRO A 42 -12.15 -19.88 15.03
CA PRO A 42 -10.81 -20.36 14.74
C PRO A 42 -10.69 -21.87 14.77
N GLU A 43 -11.50 -22.55 15.57
CA GLU A 43 -11.47 -24.01 15.74
C GLU A 43 -11.77 -24.76 14.44
N VAL A 44 -12.64 -24.22 13.60
CA VAL A 44 -13.04 -24.83 12.33
C VAL A 44 -12.35 -24.19 11.12
N ALA A 45 -11.57 -23.14 11.34
CA ALA A 45 -10.90 -22.35 10.29
C ALA A 45 -9.37 -22.38 10.37
N GLN A 46 -8.79 -23.37 11.04
CA GLN A 46 -7.33 -23.42 11.32
C GLN A 46 -6.47 -23.32 10.06
N GLY A 47 -6.79 -24.09 9.01
CA GLY A 47 -6.04 -24.01 7.75
C GLY A 47 -6.13 -22.65 7.06
N ARG A 48 -7.25 -21.96 7.21
CA ARG A 48 -7.43 -20.61 6.69
C ARG A 48 -6.64 -19.58 7.49
N LEU A 49 -6.60 -19.72 8.81
CA LEU A 49 -5.76 -18.87 9.66
C LEU A 49 -4.28 -19.08 9.37
N GLU A 50 -3.85 -20.30 9.10
CA GLU A 50 -2.49 -20.61 8.67
C GLU A 50 -2.15 -19.88 7.35
N MET A 51 -3.07 -19.85 6.38
CA MET A 51 -2.92 -19.10 5.14
C MET A 51 -2.76 -17.60 5.39
N LEU A 52 -3.53 -17.02 6.30
CA LEU A 52 -3.43 -15.61 6.65
C LEU A 52 -2.08 -15.29 7.31
N ILE A 53 -1.58 -16.15 8.18
CA ILE A 53 -0.25 -16.01 8.79
C ILE A 53 0.85 -16.09 7.73
N ASN A 54 0.75 -17.04 6.79
CA ASN A 54 1.69 -17.16 5.68
C ASN A 54 1.68 -15.90 4.80
N PHE A 55 0.50 -15.33 4.53
CA PHE A 55 0.40 -14.06 3.80
C PHE A 55 1.13 -12.94 4.55
N GLN A 56 0.89 -12.78 5.84
CA GLN A 56 1.56 -11.77 6.67
C GLN A 56 3.08 -11.94 6.62
N GLN A 57 3.58 -13.18 6.75
CA GLN A 57 5.01 -13.46 6.69
C GLN A 57 5.60 -13.10 5.32
N MET A 58 4.93 -13.46 4.22
CA MET A 58 5.37 -13.10 2.87
C MET A 58 5.47 -11.58 2.68
N ILE A 59 4.52 -10.84 3.21
CA ILE A 59 4.55 -9.36 3.14
C ILE A 59 5.71 -8.81 3.96
N MET A 60 5.94 -9.31 5.17
CA MET A 60 7.08 -8.90 6.00
C MET A 60 8.40 -9.19 5.30
N ASP A 61 8.56 -10.38 4.73
CA ASP A 61 9.79 -10.78 4.02
C ASP A 61 10.07 -9.91 2.78
N LEU A 62 9.01 -9.56 2.01
CA LEU A 62 9.16 -8.72 0.82
C LEU A 62 9.39 -7.25 1.12
N THR A 63 8.77 -6.73 2.17
CA THR A 63 8.86 -5.31 2.52
C THR A 63 9.99 -4.99 3.50
N GLY A 64 10.50 -6.01 4.19
CA GLY A 64 11.46 -5.87 5.29
C GLY A 64 10.87 -5.28 6.57
N MET A 65 9.54 -5.12 6.64
CA MET A 65 8.86 -4.57 7.82
C MET A 65 8.67 -5.63 8.91
N ASP A 66 8.52 -5.19 10.16
CA ASP A 66 8.48 -6.07 11.33
C ASP A 66 7.14 -6.79 11.47
N ILE A 67 6.04 -6.13 11.10
CA ILE A 67 4.68 -6.68 11.20
C ILE A 67 3.84 -6.33 9.97
N ALA A 68 2.89 -7.20 9.63
CA ALA A 68 1.92 -6.98 8.57
C ALA A 68 0.53 -7.43 9.00
N ASN A 69 -0.50 -6.81 8.41
CA ASN A 69 -1.87 -7.29 8.55
C ASN A 69 -2.18 -8.43 7.56
N ALA A 70 -3.33 -9.05 7.71
CA ALA A 70 -3.76 -10.13 6.81
C ALA A 70 -4.17 -9.61 5.42
N SER A 71 -4.99 -8.53 5.33
CA SER A 71 -5.31 -7.85 4.09
C SER A 71 -6.13 -6.57 4.33
N LEU A 72 -6.20 -5.72 3.31
CA LEU A 72 -7.10 -4.58 3.22
C LEU A 72 -7.86 -4.62 1.88
N LEU A 73 -8.80 -3.70 1.69
CA LEU A 73 -9.68 -3.69 0.52
C LEU A 73 -8.88 -3.47 -0.79
N ASP A 74 -8.12 -2.40 -0.84
CA ASP A 74 -7.33 -1.97 -1.99
C ASP A 74 -6.14 -1.09 -1.56
N GLU A 75 -5.26 -0.76 -2.51
CA GLU A 75 -4.08 0.08 -2.29
C GLU A 75 -4.43 1.47 -1.76
N GLY A 76 -5.43 2.12 -2.36
CA GLY A 76 -5.84 3.47 -1.96
C GLY A 76 -6.36 3.50 -0.53
N THR A 77 -7.18 2.51 -0.14
CA THR A 77 -7.66 2.35 1.23
C THR A 77 -6.49 2.07 2.19
N ALA A 78 -5.56 1.20 1.80
CA ALA A 78 -4.39 0.90 2.62
C ALA A 78 -3.53 2.14 2.86
N ALA A 79 -3.29 2.96 1.82
CA ALA A 79 -2.57 4.23 1.94
C ALA A 79 -3.31 5.23 2.85
N ALA A 80 -4.64 5.33 2.71
CA ALA A 80 -5.44 6.21 3.56
C ALA A 80 -5.48 5.75 5.03
N GLU A 81 -5.53 4.45 5.29
CA GLU A 81 -5.42 3.91 6.65
C GLU A 81 -4.02 4.14 7.25
N ALA A 82 -2.96 4.07 6.43
CA ALA A 82 -1.60 4.43 6.85
C ALA A 82 -1.50 5.91 7.24
N VAL A 83 -2.11 6.80 6.47
CA VAL A 83 -2.23 8.22 6.82
C VAL A 83 -2.98 8.41 8.13
N GLY A 84 -4.08 7.69 8.33
CA GLY A 84 -4.86 7.71 9.58
C GLY A 84 -4.05 7.20 10.78
N LEU A 85 -3.21 6.17 10.60
CA LEU A 85 -2.29 5.72 11.64
C LEU A 85 -1.26 6.80 11.98
N CYS A 86 -0.63 7.41 10.99
CA CYS A 86 0.33 8.49 11.19
C CYS A 86 -0.31 9.69 11.91
N GLN A 87 -1.56 10.04 11.59
CA GLN A 87 -2.30 11.09 12.27
C GLN A 87 -2.50 10.78 13.75
N ARG A 88 -2.83 9.54 14.11
CA ARG A 88 -2.98 9.12 15.51
C ARG A 88 -1.66 9.13 16.28
N LEU A 89 -0.55 8.86 15.58
CA LEU A 89 0.80 8.85 16.16
C LEU A 89 1.43 10.25 16.24
N ASP A 90 0.88 11.25 15.52
CA ASP A 90 1.43 12.60 15.48
C ASP A 90 1.25 13.33 16.83
N LYS A 91 2.36 13.58 17.49
CA LYS A 91 2.43 14.31 18.77
C LYS A 91 2.50 15.83 18.59
N ASN A 92 2.70 16.30 17.37
CA ASN A 92 2.94 17.72 17.07
C ASN A 92 1.69 18.49 16.72
N ASN A 93 0.53 17.84 16.63
CA ASN A 93 -0.72 18.44 16.12
C ASN A 93 -0.52 19.03 14.70
N SER A 94 0.31 18.40 13.88
CA SER A 94 0.56 18.83 12.52
C SER A 94 -0.75 18.79 11.71
N LYS A 95 -0.84 19.68 10.72
CA LYS A 95 -2.04 19.78 9.87
C LYS A 95 -1.71 19.63 8.38
N LYS A 96 -0.54 19.08 8.07
CA LYS A 96 -0.05 18.93 6.71
C LYS A 96 0.39 17.53 6.44
N ILE A 97 0.08 17.06 5.23
CA ILE A 97 0.51 15.77 4.68
C ILE A 97 1.09 16.04 3.29
N PHE A 98 2.20 15.40 3.00
CA PHE A 98 2.76 15.40 1.64
C PHE A 98 2.37 14.10 0.92
N VAL A 99 1.92 14.19 -0.33
CA VAL A 99 1.69 13.05 -1.21
C VAL A 99 2.41 13.27 -2.54
N SER A 100 3.22 12.31 -2.92
CA SER A 100 3.88 12.34 -4.22
C SER A 100 2.90 12.32 -5.37
N SER A 101 3.13 13.16 -6.38
CA SER A 101 2.39 13.10 -7.64
C SER A 101 2.67 11.83 -8.45
N SER A 102 3.68 11.04 -8.06
CA SER A 102 3.97 9.72 -8.64
C SER A 102 3.09 8.61 -8.08
N CYS A 103 2.28 8.87 -7.04
CA CYS A 103 1.25 7.93 -6.58
C CYS A 103 0.12 7.79 -7.59
N ASN A 104 -0.56 6.65 -7.58
CA ASN A 104 -1.73 6.44 -8.42
C ASN A 104 -2.82 7.50 -8.15
N PRO A 105 -3.47 8.06 -9.18
CA PRO A 105 -4.49 9.10 -8.99
C PRO A 105 -5.60 8.72 -8.02
N GLN A 106 -6.07 7.47 -8.07
CA GLN A 106 -7.09 6.98 -7.12
C GLN A 106 -6.58 6.96 -5.69
N THR A 107 -5.35 6.54 -5.46
CA THR A 107 -4.73 6.55 -4.14
C THR A 107 -4.70 7.98 -3.58
N ILE A 108 -4.34 8.97 -4.41
CA ILE A 108 -4.37 10.39 -4.05
C ILE A 108 -5.78 10.85 -3.70
N ASP A 109 -6.79 10.51 -4.52
CA ASP A 109 -8.18 10.92 -4.33
C ASP A 109 -8.80 10.29 -3.06
N ILE A 110 -8.48 9.03 -2.76
CA ILE A 110 -8.94 8.36 -1.54
C ILE A 110 -8.31 9.01 -0.31
N ILE A 111 -7.00 9.29 -0.34
CA ILE A 111 -6.32 10.01 0.76
C ILE A 111 -6.98 11.37 0.96
N LYS A 112 -7.22 12.14 -0.11
CA LYS A 112 -7.90 13.45 -0.06
C LYS A 112 -9.25 13.34 0.63
N THR A 113 -10.10 12.41 0.20
CA THR A 113 -11.42 12.17 0.78
C THR A 113 -11.35 11.85 2.28
N ARG A 114 -10.34 11.09 2.69
CA ARG A 114 -10.18 10.68 4.09
C ARG A 114 -9.65 11.79 5.00
N VAL A 115 -8.84 12.71 4.50
CA VAL A 115 -8.24 13.77 5.33
C VAL A 115 -9.07 15.05 5.37
N GLU A 116 -9.94 15.28 4.39
CA GLU A 116 -10.79 16.46 4.30
C GLU A 116 -11.62 16.75 5.57
N PRO A 117 -12.30 15.76 6.19
CA PRO A 117 -13.08 16.00 7.41
C PRO A 117 -12.26 16.46 8.62
N PHE A 118 -10.94 16.23 8.60
CA PHE A 118 -10.03 16.60 9.69
C PHE A 118 -9.35 17.95 9.50
N ASN A 119 -9.70 18.70 8.44
CA ASN A 119 -9.07 19.97 8.06
C ASN A 119 -7.55 19.85 7.96
N ILE A 120 -7.07 18.78 7.33
CA ILE A 120 -5.66 18.54 7.06
C ILE A 120 -5.34 19.04 5.66
N GLU A 121 -4.31 19.85 5.54
CA GLU A 121 -3.80 20.35 4.26
C GLU A 121 -3.05 19.23 3.52
N LEU A 122 -3.53 18.88 2.33
CA LEU A 122 -2.89 17.90 1.45
C LEU A 122 -2.01 18.63 0.43
N ILE A 123 -0.70 18.42 0.52
CA ILE A 123 0.29 18.98 -0.40
C ILE A 123 0.68 17.88 -1.40
N ILE A 124 0.29 18.07 -2.66
CA ILE A 124 0.55 17.10 -3.73
C ILE A 124 1.61 17.66 -4.67
N GLY A 125 2.59 16.87 -5.04
CA GLY A 125 3.58 17.26 -6.05
C GLY A 125 4.82 16.40 -6.13
N ASP A 126 5.77 16.89 -6.91
CA ASP A 126 7.07 16.27 -7.09
C ASP A 126 7.92 16.39 -5.80
N GLU A 127 8.48 15.29 -5.35
CA GLU A 127 9.20 15.20 -4.08
C GLU A 127 10.40 16.16 -4.04
N GLU A 128 11.19 16.15 -5.11
CA GLU A 128 12.44 16.91 -5.17
C GLU A 128 12.20 18.42 -5.13
N LYS A 129 11.08 18.86 -5.72
CA LYS A 129 10.73 20.27 -5.83
C LYS A 129 10.01 20.81 -4.60
N ILE A 130 9.09 20.01 -4.05
CA ILE A 130 8.16 20.49 -3.03
C ILE A 130 8.66 20.25 -1.62
N LEU A 131 9.20 19.07 -1.31
CA LEU A 131 9.61 18.75 0.06
C LEU A 131 10.64 19.74 0.64
N LYS A 132 11.57 20.23 -0.18
CA LYS A 132 12.56 21.23 0.26
C LYS A 132 11.92 22.56 0.65
N GLY A 133 10.80 22.92 0.03
CA GLY A 133 10.07 24.16 0.29
C GLY A 133 9.17 24.16 1.51
N ILE A 134 8.75 22.97 1.99
CA ILE A 134 7.91 22.84 3.19
C ILE A 134 8.77 23.17 4.42
N LYS A 135 8.40 24.22 5.16
CA LYS A 135 9.11 24.63 6.39
C LYS A 135 8.50 24.04 7.66
N ASP A 136 7.22 23.71 7.61
CA ASP A 136 6.46 23.21 8.74
C ASP A 136 6.71 21.70 8.97
N LYS A 137 6.37 21.23 10.17
CA LYS A 137 6.26 19.81 10.46
C LYS A 137 5.08 19.24 9.68
N ILE A 138 5.20 17.99 9.29
CA ILE A 138 4.15 17.25 8.58
C ILE A 138 3.77 15.98 9.34
N ILE A 139 2.56 15.51 9.19
CA ILE A 139 2.10 14.25 9.77
C ILE A 139 2.84 13.07 9.12
N CYS A 140 2.81 13.05 7.80
CA CYS A 140 3.48 12.01 7.00
C CYS A 140 3.75 12.48 5.57
N GLY A 141 4.59 11.73 4.88
CA GLY A 141 4.76 11.78 3.44
C GLY A 141 4.45 10.43 2.81
N VAL A 142 3.69 10.44 1.72
CA VAL A 142 3.34 9.25 0.95
C VAL A 142 4.14 9.27 -0.36
N LEU A 143 4.93 8.25 -0.58
CA LEU A 143 5.81 8.09 -1.74
C LEU A 143 5.43 6.84 -2.53
N ALA A 144 5.54 6.87 -3.86
CA ALA A 144 5.33 5.70 -4.71
C ALA A 144 6.67 5.07 -5.11
N TYR A 145 6.74 3.75 -5.10
CA TYR A 145 7.95 2.99 -5.43
C TYR A 145 7.62 1.61 -6.01
N PRO A 146 7.60 1.44 -7.33
CA PRO A 146 7.75 2.44 -8.40
C PRO A 146 6.61 3.45 -8.47
N GLY A 147 6.81 4.54 -9.25
CA GLY A 147 5.75 5.50 -9.53
C GLY A 147 4.73 5.00 -10.56
N THR A 148 3.63 5.74 -10.71
CA THR A 148 2.48 5.35 -11.56
C THR A 148 2.80 5.23 -13.04
N LEU A 149 3.84 5.90 -13.52
CA LEU A 149 4.33 5.80 -14.91
C LEU A 149 5.45 4.76 -15.06
N GLY A 150 5.73 3.97 -14.02
CA GLY A 150 6.78 2.95 -14.00
C GLY A 150 8.18 3.50 -13.73
N GLU A 151 8.30 4.75 -13.34
CA GLU A 151 9.57 5.35 -12.95
C GLU A 151 10.08 4.76 -11.64
N ILE A 152 11.37 4.44 -11.61
CA ILE A 152 12.07 3.96 -10.42
C ILE A 152 13.05 5.03 -9.99
N LYS A 153 12.69 5.76 -8.93
CA LYS A 153 13.55 6.75 -8.30
C LYS A 153 13.99 6.23 -6.93
N ASP A 154 15.21 6.54 -6.51
CA ASP A 154 15.64 6.26 -5.14
C ASP A 154 14.96 7.25 -4.18
N PRO A 155 14.07 6.81 -3.29
CA PRO A 155 13.34 7.71 -2.41
C PRO A 155 14.12 8.13 -1.16
N SER A 156 15.36 7.70 -0.99
CA SER A 156 16.15 7.88 0.24
C SER A 156 16.29 9.35 0.67
N GLU A 157 16.48 10.28 -0.29
CA GLU A 157 16.55 11.72 0.01
C GLU A 157 15.19 12.23 0.49
N SER A 158 14.11 11.85 -0.18
CA SER A 158 12.75 12.25 0.18
C SER A 158 12.36 11.73 1.56
N ILE A 159 12.69 10.48 1.86
CA ILE A 159 12.50 9.86 3.18
C ILE A 159 13.22 10.67 4.26
N SER A 160 14.51 10.99 4.02
CA SER A 160 15.29 11.80 4.95
C SER A 160 14.71 13.20 5.17
N LEU A 161 14.17 13.83 4.12
CA LEU A 161 13.53 15.15 4.20
C LEU A 161 12.22 15.10 5.00
N ILE A 162 11.42 14.06 4.83
CA ILE A 162 10.18 13.85 5.58
C ILE A 162 10.48 13.64 7.07
N HIS A 163 11.45 12.79 7.40
CA HIS A 163 11.88 12.57 8.78
C HIS A 163 12.43 13.83 9.46
N LYS A 164 13.18 14.67 8.73
CA LYS A 164 13.64 15.97 9.24
C LYS A 164 12.49 16.92 9.60
N LYS A 165 11.31 16.70 9.03
CA LYS A 165 10.07 17.44 9.34
C LYS A 165 9.22 16.73 10.40
N GLU A 166 9.79 15.74 11.08
CA GLU A 166 9.16 14.89 12.10
C GLU A 166 7.97 14.07 11.55
N GLY A 167 7.84 13.98 10.23
CA GLY A 167 6.79 13.19 9.55
C GLY A 167 7.15 11.71 9.45
N LYS A 168 6.15 10.85 9.41
CA LYS A 168 6.28 9.44 9.11
C LYS A 168 6.30 9.21 7.60
N VAL A 169 6.97 8.15 7.15
CA VAL A 169 7.09 7.82 5.74
C VAL A 169 6.26 6.59 5.40
N ILE A 170 5.33 6.77 4.47
CA ILE A 170 4.53 5.71 3.87
C ILE A 170 5.04 5.48 2.46
N VAL A 171 5.42 4.25 2.13
CA VAL A 171 5.82 3.87 0.77
C VAL A 171 4.77 2.96 0.17
N VAL A 172 4.18 3.39 -0.94
CA VAL A 172 3.27 2.59 -1.76
C VAL A 172 4.11 1.79 -2.73
N SER A 173 4.09 0.45 -2.63
CA SER A 173 5.01 -0.42 -3.35
C SER A 173 4.30 -1.51 -4.14
N ASP A 174 4.89 -1.85 -5.29
CA ASP A 174 4.57 -3.08 -6.03
C ASP A 174 5.42 -4.24 -5.51
N LEU A 175 4.79 -5.27 -4.95
CA LEU A 175 5.48 -6.43 -4.37
C LEU A 175 6.43 -7.14 -5.35
N LEU A 176 6.09 -7.19 -6.64
CA LEU A 176 6.97 -7.80 -7.64
C LEU A 176 8.27 -7.00 -7.80
N SER A 177 8.20 -5.69 -7.75
CA SER A 177 9.38 -4.83 -7.85
C SER A 177 10.34 -5.04 -6.69
N LEU A 178 9.82 -5.33 -5.48
CA LEU A 178 10.63 -5.56 -4.27
C LEU A 178 11.48 -6.83 -4.33
N THR A 179 11.21 -7.73 -5.27
CA THR A 179 12.10 -8.90 -5.52
C THR A 179 13.44 -8.51 -6.17
N ARG A 180 13.56 -7.27 -6.68
CA ARG A 180 14.72 -6.76 -7.40
C ARG A 180 15.26 -5.43 -6.85
N LEU A 181 14.43 -4.68 -6.18
CA LEU A 181 14.75 -3.37 -5.62
C LEU A 181 14.95 -3.48 -4.10
N LYS A 182 15.56 -2.47 -3.51
CA LYS A 182 15.67 -2.36 -2.05
C LYS A 182 14.27 -2.33 -1.43
N THR A 183 14.13 -2.97 -0.29
CA THR A 183 12.86 -2.98 0.43
C THR A 183 12.54 -1.60 1.04
N PRO A 184 11.25 -1.28 1.27
CA PRO A 184 10.88 -0.06 1.97
C PRO A 184 11.57 0.12 3.33
N ALA A 185 11.76 -0.97 4.08
CA ALA A 185 12.47 -0.94 5.37
C ALA A 185 13.95 -0.56 5.21
N GLU A 186 14.67 -1.15 4.24
CA GLU A 186 16.06 -0.80 3.93
C GLU A 186 16.21 0.66 3.50
N LEU A 187 15.21 1.23 2.85
CA LEU A 187 15.16 2.64 2.46
C LEU A 187 14.84 3.56 3.64
N GLY A 188 14.40 3.02 4.77
CA GLY A 188 14.07 3.77 5.97
C GLY A 188 12.60 4.19 6.09
N ALA A 189 11.69 3.61 5.30
CA ALA A 189 10.26 3.84 5.43
C ALA A 189 9.74 3.37 6.80
N ASP A 190 8.65 3.99 7.25
CA ASP A 190 7.96 3.62 8.49
C ASP A 190 6.83 2.64 8.25
N ILE A 191 6.15 2.78 7.10
CA ILE A 191 5.00 1.97 6.69
C ILE A 191 5.16 1.64 5.21
N ALA A 192 4.84 0.40 4.84
CA ALA A 192 4.73 -0.05 3.46
C ALA A 192 3.30 -0.54 3.19
N VAL A 193 2.71 -0.06 2.09
CA VAL A 193 1.38 -0.46 1.63
C VAL A 193 1.41 -0.74 0.14
N GLY A 194 0.41 -1.42 -0.37
CA GLY A 194 0.27 -1.65 -1.81
C GLY A 194 -0.72 -2.76 -2.12
N SER A 195 -0.86 -3.08 -3.40
CA SER A 195 -1.74 -4.15 -3.86
C SER A 195 -1.07 -5.52 -3.73
N ALA A 196 -1.82 -6.51 -3.25
CA ALA A 196 -1.43 -7.93 -3.25
C ALA A 196 -1.79 -8.65 -4.57
N GLN A 197 -2.26 -7.94 -5.58
CA GLN A 197 -2.71 -8.49 -6.85
C GLN A 197 -1.59 -9.26 -7.58
N ARG A 198 -0.33 -8.88 -7.37
CA ARG A 198 0.85 -9.57 -7.93
C ARG A 198 0.97 -11.05 -7.54
N PHE A 199 0.31 -11.48 -6.49
CA PHE A 199 0.26 -12.91 -6.13
C PHE A 199 -0.61 -13.76 -7.05
N GLY A 200 -1.17 -13.18 -8.12
CA GLY A 200 -1.87 -13.92 -9.15
C GLY A 200 -3.38 -13.68 -9.20
N ILE A 201 -3.88 -12.61 -8.59
CA ILE A 201 -5.28 -12.24 -8.70
C ILE A 201 -5.54 -11.62 -10.08
N PRO A 202 -6.36 -12.23 -10.96
CA PRO A 202 -6.68 -11.65 -12.26
C PRO A 202 -7.48 -10.36 -12.10
N MET A 203 -7.33 -9.44 -13.05
CA MET A 203 -8.00 -8.13 -13.00
C MET A 203 -9.54 -8.21 -13.00
N GLY A 204 -10.14 -9.19 -13.72
CA GLY A 204 -11.54 -9.55 -13.62
C GLY A 204 -12.53 -8.39 -13.73
N TYR A 205 -12.30 -7.42 -14.62
CA TYR A 205 -13.13 -6.21 -14.77
C TYR A 205 -13.31 -5.39 -13.48
N GLY A 206 -12.23 -5.19 -12.74
CA GLY A 206 -12.27 -4.55 -11.44
C GLY A 206 -12.59 -5.53 -10.31
N GLY A 207 -12.14 -6.74 -10.45
CA GLY A 207 -12.27 -7.80 -9.45
C GLY A 207 -11.48 -7.54 -8.18
N PRO A 208 -11.21 -8.55 -7.35
CA PRO A 208 -10.57 -8.39 -6.04
C PRO A 208 -9.21 -7.69 -6.15
N HIS A 209 -8.99 -6.71 -5.29
CA HIS A 209 -7.79 -5.87 -5.22
C HIS A 209 -7.11 -5.91 -3.86
N ALA A 210 -7.23 -6.98 -3.11
CA ALA A 210 -6.69 -7.09 -1.77
C ALA A 210 -5.33 -6.39 -1.65
N ALA A 211 -5.19 -5.57 -0.63
CA ALA A 211 -3.98 -4.83 -0.35
C ALA A 211 -3.25 -5.37 0.88
N PHE A 212 -2.00 -4.99 1.01
CA PHE A 212 -1.21 -5.24 2.21
C PHE A 212 -0.92 -3.93 2.95
N PHE A 213 -0.65 -4.08 4.23
CA PHE A 213 -0.20 -3.04 5.12
C PHE A 213 0.86 -3.62 6.05
N ALA A 214 2.04 -3.06 6.03
CA ALA A 214 3.14 -3.50 6.87
C ALA A 214 3.84 -2.30 7.53
N THR A 215 4.33 -2.46 8.74
CA THR A 215 4.91 -1.38 9.52
C THR A 215 5.95 -1.88 10.52
N LYS A 216 6.65 -0.94 11.16
CA LYS A 216 7.56 -1.23 12.26
C LYS A 216 6.78 -1.68 13.50
N GLU A 217 7.39 -2.53 14.32
CA GLU A 217 6.80 -3.04 15.58
C GLU A 217 6.33 -1.91 16.52
N GLU A 218 7.04 -0.79 16.54
CA GLU A 218 6.74 0.37 17.40
C GLU A 218 5.39 1.04 17.12
N PHE A 219 4.74 0.73 15.98
CA PHE A 219 3.44 1.30 15.58
C PHE A 219 2.27 0.31 15.75
N LYS A 220 2.50 -0.77 16.47
CA LYS A 220 1.52 -1.82 16.77
C LYS A 220 0.37 -1.32 17.65
#